data_e32bf69ccb46dbcc3615edc236834651
#
_entry.id   e32bf69ccb46dbcc3615edc236834651
#
_cell.length_a   1.000
_cell.length_b   1.000
_cell.length_c   1.000
_cell.angle_alpha   90.00
_cell.angle_beta   90.00
_cell.angle_gamma   90.00
#
_symmetry.space_group_name_H-M   'P 1'
#
loop_
_entity.id
_entity.type
_entity.pdbx_description
1 polymer ?
#
loop_
_entity_poly.entity_id
_entity_poly.type
_entity_poly.pdbx_seq_one_letter_code
_entity_poly.pdbx_strand_id
1 'polypeptide(L)'
;MPAYTPSQIKSKTAMAKKVVKHHFGKSLQKIEFKPAGKTNFVFDVVTKEGNYIVRIANSRTKLNDFTKEQWAAQKALNIGVPVPEILEVGNEIIPLPYMLQQKIEGQEAVNHPDRLKILHRLGKYARMIHSIPTTGFGKVFDWSKNKLSKKKTWIEFLEKELLVAEGLKFLYDNDILSKKKIKKLNVEYERLKKWKITPSLNHCDLRLKNVIVNEAGEIKAILDWEDCSSNCAPYWDFSIALHDLSIDGKQKFLEGYELDVEEFSKKAYALTVFNMINYIPALQRIIDKKDKKKLELYKLRLDGSLDLFSI
;
A
#
# COMPACT_ATOMS: atom_id res chain seq x y z
N MET A 1 -16.01 -16.68 6.99
CA MET A 1 -16.99 -16.03 7.86
C MET A 1 -16.98 -14.54 7.54
N PRO A 2 -18.11 -13.84 7.61
CA PRO A 2 -18.11 -12.39 7.45
C PRO A 2 -17.17 -11.79 8.47
N ALA A 3 -16.36 -10.82 8.06
CA ALA A 3 -15.36 -10.17 8.92
C ALA A 3 -16.00 -9.42 10.12
N TYR A 4 -17.32 -9.14 10.08
CA TYR A 4 -18.04 -8.34 11.07
C TYR A 4 -19.41 -8.93 11.41
N THR A 5 -19.82 -8.81 12.68
CA THR A 5 -21.14 -9.26 13.14
C THR A 5 -22.23 -8.24 12.77
N PRO A 6 -23.51 -8.66 12.65
CA PRO A 6 -24.63 -7.73 12.41
C PRO A 6 -24.72 -6.60 13.44
N SER A 7 -24.44 -6.88 14.70
CA SER A 7 -24.43 -5.88 15.78
C SER A 7 -23.33 -4.83 15.57
N GLN A 8 -22.13 -5.25 15.19
CA GLN A 8 -21.03 -4.35 14.86
C GLN A 8 -21.40 -3.45 13.66
N ILE A 9 -21.96 -4.03 12.60
CA ILE A 9 -22.38 -3.28 11.42
C ILE A 9 -23.46 -2.24 11.80
N LYS A 10 -24.48 -2.62 12.58
CA LYS A 10 -25.52 -1.70 13.05
C LYS A 10 -24.95 -0.54 13.85
N SER A 11 -24.07 -0.81 14.80
CA SER A 11 -23.39 0.20 15.61
C SER A 11 -22.56 1.16 14.74
N LYS A 12 -21.76 0.62 13.80
CA LYS A 12 -20.93 1.45 12.91
C LYS A 12 -21.73 2.24 11.89
N THR A 13 -22.87 1.71 11.41
CA THR A 13 -23.82 2.45 10.57
C THR A 13 -24.36 3.69 11.30
N ALA A 14 -24.70 3.57 12.59
CA ALA A 14 -25.13 4.71 13.38
C ALA A 14 -24.02 5.77 13.54
N MET A 15 -22.77 5.33 13.71
CA MET A 15 -21.60 6.22 13.76
C MET A 15 -21.39 6.93 12.40
N ALA A 16 -21.42 6.20 11.28
CA ALA A 16 -21.29 6.77 9.95
C ALA A 16 -22.36 7.83 9.66
N LYS A 17 -23.62 7.57 10.07
CA LYS A 17 -24.72 8.58 9.97
C LYS A 17 -24.41 9.85 10.76
N LYS A 18 -23.75 9.76 11.93
CA LYS A 18 -23.34 10.93 12.71
C LYS A 18 -22.30 11.76 11.98
N VAL A 19 -21.28 11.13 11.40
CA VAL A 19 -20.22 11.79 10.61
C VAL A 19 -20.85 12.51 9.42
N VAL A 20 -21.70 11.83 8.64
CA VAL A 20 -22.36 12.41 7.47
C VAL A 20 -23.29 13.58 7.88
N LYS A 21 -24.04 13.43 8.97
CA LYS A 21 -24.91 14.51 9.48
C LYS A 21 -24.10 15.72 9.94
N HIS A 22 -22.94 15.50 10.56
CA HIS A 22 -22.06 16.59 10.98
C HIS A 22 -21.56 17.39 9.78
N HIS A 23 -21.09 16.70 8.74
CA HIS A 23 -20.48 17.35 7.58
C HIS A 23 -21.51 17.94 6.59
N PHE A 24 -22.60 17.22 6.30
CA PHE A 24 -23.59 17.57 5.27
C PHE A 24 -24.98 17.94 5.82
N GLY A 25 -25.16 18.04 7.13
CA GLY A 25 -26.46 18.38 7.71
C GLY A 25 -27.53 17.32 7.43
N LYS A 26 -28.66 17.75 6.82
CA LYS A 26 -29.83 16.88 6.53
C LYS A 26 -29.80 16.27 5.12
N SER A 27 -28.70 16.32 4.40
CA SER A 27 -28.64 15.94 2.99
C SER A 27 -28.47 14.43 2.74
N LEU A 28 -28.25 13.61 3.79
CA LEU A 28 -28.14 12.16 3.68
C LEU A 28 -29.40 11.55 3.04
N GLN A 29 -29.22 10.86 1.90
CA GLN A 29 -30.28 10.13 1.20
C GLN A 29 -30.18 8.62 1.44
N LYS A 30 -28.97 8.04 1.30
CA LYS A 30 -28.73 6.61 1.47
C LYS A 30 -27.38 6.38 2.14
N ILE A 31 -27.29 5.33 2.97
CA ILE A 31 -26.06 4.80 3.51
C ILE A 31 -26.11 3.29 3.51
N GLU A 32 -25.06 2.65 2.99
CA GLU A 32 -24.97 1.20 2.84
C GLU A 32 -23.60 0.71 3.27
N PHE A 33 -23.57 -0.32 4.13
CA PHE A 33 -22.31 -0.98 4.48
C PHE A 33 -21.78 -1.80 3.32
N LYS A 34 -20.48 -1.62 3.00
CA LYS A 34 -19.76 -2.42 2.02
C LYS A 34 -18.86 -3.42 2.75
N PRO A 35 -19.00 -4.72 2.52
CA PRO A 35 -18.16 -5.73 3.13
C PRO A 35 -16.75 -5.77 2.52
N ALA A 36 -16.31 -4.67 1.92
CA ALA A 36 -15.00 -4.50 1.33
C ALA A 36 -13.98 -4.04 2.39
N GLY A 37 -12.86 -4.73 2.48
CA GLY A 37 -11.79 -4.40 3.42
C GLY A 37 -11.80 -5.28 4.68
N LYS A 38 -10.59 -5.50 5.22
CA LYS A 38 -10.37 -6.35 6.41
C LYS A 38 -10.12 -5.53 7.67
N THR A 39 -9.80 -4.25 7.52
CA THR A 39 -9.26 -3.39 8.57
C THR A 39 -10.21 -2.29 9.01
N ASN A 40 -11.10 -1.83 8.13
CA ASN A 40 -12.01 -0.73 8.38
C ASN A 40 -13.45 -1.09 7.98
N PHE A 41 -14.43 -0.47 8.65
CA PHE A 41 -15.82 -0.50 8.21
C PHE A 41 -16.00 0.56 7.12
N VAL A 42 -16.46 0.15 5.96
CA VAL A 42 -16.63 1.00 4.78
C VAL A 42 -18.12 1.20 4.50
N PHE A 43 -18.54 2.43 4.31
CA PHE A 43 -19.92 2.80 4.01
C PHE A 43 -19.97 3.62 2.73
N ASP A 44 -20.84 3.19 1.81
CA ASP A 44 -21.24 3.95 0.64
C ASP A 44 -22.34 4.93 1.05
N VAL A 45 -22.16 6.21 0.73
CA VAL A 45 -23.03 7.30 1.18
C VAL A 45 -23.48 8.11 -0.02
N VAL A 46 -24.79 8.30 -0.14
CA VAL A 46 -25.41 9.18 -1.13
C VAL A 46 -26.01 10.37 -0.39
N THR A 47 -25.64 11.56 -0.80
CA THR A 47 -26.19 12.84 -0.31
C THR A 47 -26.77 13.64 -1.47
N LYS A 48 -27.34 14.81 -1.18
CA LYS A 48 -27.76 15.77 -2.23
C LYS A 48 -26.56 16.43 -2.92
N GLU A 49 -25.41 16.49 -2.24
CA GLU A 49 -24.17 17.10 -2.72
C GLU A 49 -23.32 16.14 -3.55
N GLY A 50 -23.58 14.83 -3.47
CA GLY A 50 -22.81 13.82 -4.21
C GLY A 50 -22.67 12.49 -3.49
N ASN A 51 -21.76 11.67 -4.00
CA ASN A 51 -21.48 10.33 -3.50
C ASN A 51 -20.15 10.32 -2.73
N TYR A 52 -20.15 9.67 -1.56
CA TYR A 52 -19.02 9.65 -0.65
C TYR A 52 -18.77 8.26 -0.07
N ILE A 53 -17.60 8.07 0.49
CA ILE A 53 -17.23 6.91 1.28
C ILE A 53 -16.90 7.36 2.69
N VAL A 54 -17.53 6.73 3.69
CA VAL A 54 -17.13 6.86 5.09
C VAL A 54 -16.41 5.58 5.51
N ARG A 55 -15.17 5.73 5.98
CA ARG A 55 -14.38 4.66 6.58
C ARG A 55 -14.33 4.87 8.09
N ILE A 56 -14.64 3.84 8.88
CA ILE A 56 -14.52 3.88 10.34
C ILE A 56 -13.52 2.81 10.76
N ALA A 57 -12.52 3.20 11.51
CA ALA A 57 -11.51 2.29 12.01
C ALA A 57 -12.08 1.30 13.04
N ASN A 58 -11.46 0.13 13.13
CA ASN A 58 -11.80 -0.86 14.14
C ASN A 58 -11.07 -0.63 15.47
N SER A 59 -10.10 0.29 15.53
CA SER A 59 -9.29 0.63 16.69
C SER A 59 -9.06 2.13 16.81
N ARG A 60 -8.97 2.64 18.04
CA ARG A 60 -8.64 4.05 18.32
C ARG A 60 -7.22 4.43 17.90
N THR A 61 -6.32 3.46 17.78
CA THR A 61 -4.91 3.70 17.41
C THR A 61 -4.72 4.05 15.92
N LYS A 62 -5.76 3.85 15.10
CA LYS A 62 -5.68 4.05 13.63
C LYS A 62 -5.84 5.49 13.15
N LEU A 63 -5.96 6.46 14.03
CA LEU A 63 -6.06 7.87 13.61
C LEU A 63 -4.81 8.32 12.85
N ASN A 64 -3.63 7.90 13.29
CA ASN A 64 -2.38 8.17 12.60
C ASN A 64 -2.35 7.64 11.17
N ASP A 65 -2.92 6.45 10.93
CA ASP A 65 -2.96 5.84 9.61
C ASP A 65 -3.82 6.69 8.66
N PHE A 66 -5.00 7.13 9.12
CA PHE A 66 -5.89 7.98 8.33
C PHE A 66 -5.30 9.39 8.08
N THR A 67 -4.63 9.98 9.08
CA THR A 67 -3.96 11.28 8.91
C THR A 67 -2.80 11.17 7.91
N LYS A 68 -2.05 10.07 7.97
CA LYS A 68 -0.97 9.78 7.02
C LYS A 68 -1.52 9.62 5.60
N GLU A 69 -2.60 8.84 5.45
CA GLU A 69 -3.28 8.62 4.17
C GLU A 69 -3.77 9.95 3.58
N GLN A 70 -4.42 10.80 4.38
CA GLN A 70 -4.88 12.13 3.96
C GLN A 70 -3.71 13.00 3.49
N TRP A 71 -2.62 13.05 4.26
CA TRP A 71 -1.43 13.81 3.89
C TRP A 71 -0.82 13.32 2.56
N ALA A 72 -0.66 12.01 2.39
CA ALA A 72 -0.06 11.42 1.20
C ALA A 72 -0.94 11.64 -0.04
N ALA A 73 -2.26 11.40 0.07
CA ALA A 73 -3.22 11.64 -1.00
C ALA A 73 -3.23 13.12 -1.40
N GLN A 74 -3.24 14.06 -0.45
CA GLN A 74 -3.21 15.48 -0.76
C GLN A 74 -1.91 15.89 -1.48
N LYS A 75 -0.75 15.35 -1.08
CA LYS A 75 0.52 15.60 -1.78
C LYS A 75 0.50 15.06 -3.21
N ALA A 76 -0.04 13.88 -3.40
CA ALA A 76 -0.19 13.26 -4.72
C ALA A 76 -1.16 14.05 -5.62
N LEU A 77 -2.30 14.48 -5.08
CA LEU A 77 -3.29 15.31 -5.78
C LEU A 77 -2.67 16.63 -6.28
N ASN A 78 -1.89 17.29 -5.43
CA ASN A 78 -1.28 18.58 -5.75
C ASN A 78 -0.29 18.54 -6.93
N ILE A 79 0.21 17.35 -7.28
CA ILE A 79 1.08 17.15 -8.45
C ILE A 79 0.36 16.46 -9.62
N GLY A 80 -0.97 16.34 -9.56
CA GLY A 80 -1.79 15.81 -10.64
C GLY A 80 -1.94 14.29 -10.67
N VAL A 81 -1.60 13.58 -9.59
CA VAL A 81 -1.94 12.16 -9.45
C VAL A 81 -3.41 12.04 -9.05
N PRO A 82 -4.24 11.27 -9.80
CA PRO A 82 -5.65 11.12 -9.48
C PRO A 82 -5.83 10.30 -8.20
N VAL A 83 -6.45 10.90 -7.20
CA VAL A 83 -6.79 10.30 -5.91
C VAL A 83 -8.16 10.80 -5.46
N PRO A 84 -8.89 10.08 -4.60
CA PRO A 84 -10.10 10.61 -4.00
C PRO A 84 -9.77 11.83 -3.12
N GLU A 85 -10.58 12.86 -3.20
CA GLU A 85 -10.51 13.95 -2.23
C GLU A 85 -10.92 13.43 -0.85
N ILE A 86 -10.07 13.61 0.16
CA ILE A 86 -10.36 13.29 1.55
C ILE A 86 -10.83 14.56 2.25
N LEU A 87 -12.13 14.64 2.49
CA LEU A 87 -12.78 15.82 3.04
C LEU A 87 -12.49 15.99 4.53
N GLU A 88 -12.46 14.88 5.27
CA GLU A 88 -12.33 14.94 6.73
C GLU A 88 -11.69 13.67 7.28
N VAL A 89 -10.79 13.82 8.23
CA VAL A 89 -10.25 12.77 9.09
C VAL A 89 -10.33 13.25 10.53
N GLY A 90 -10.88 12.44 11.42
CA GLY A 90 -10.99 12.81 12.84
C GLY A 90 -11.46 11.67 13.73
N ASN A 91 -11.70 12.01 15.00
CA ASN A 91 -12.28 11.14 16.02
C ASN A 91 -13.14 11.92 17.04
N GLU A 92 -13.46 13.18 16.72
CA GLU A 92 -14.19 14.09 17.61
C GLU A 92 -15.70 13.82 17.57
N ILE A 93 -16.23 13.42 16.40
CA ILE A 93 -17.66 13.22 16.17
C ILE A 93 -18.13 11.86 16.67
N ILE A 94 -17.23 10.88 16.62
CA ILE A 94 -17.47 9.51 17.09
C ILE A 94 -16.24 8.99 17.84
N PRO A 95 -16.39 8.02 18.77
CA PRO A 95 -15.27 7.55 19.63
C PRO A 95 -14.21 6.71 18.91
N LEU A 96 -14.24 6.66 17.60
CA LEU A 96 -13.29 5.95 16.73
C LEU A 96 -12.82 6.84 15.61
N PRO A 97 -11.60 6.66 15.11
CA PRO A 97 -11.13 7.33 13.93
C PRO A 97 -12.04 7.08 12.73
N TYR A 98 -12.30 8.13 11.98
CA TYR A 98 -13.06 8.06 10.73
C TYR A 98 -12.39 8.90 9.65
N MET A 99 -12.73 8.56 8.42
CA MET A 99 -12.36 9.27 7.20
C MET A 99 -13.59 9.41 6.33
N LEU A 100 -13.86 10.64 5.87
CA LEU A 100 -14.86 10.95 4.87
C LEU A 100 -14.14 11.36 3.59
N GLN A 101 -14.42 10.68 2.49
CA GLN A 101 -13.79 10.94 1.20
C GLN A 101 -14.80 10.89 0.05
N GLN A 102 -14.46 11.55 -1.05
CA GLN A 102 -15.22 11.45 -2.30
C GLN A 102 -15.26 10.00 -2.79
N LYS A 103 -16.43 9.55 -3.24
CA LYS A 103 -16.55 8.29 -3.99
C LYS A 103 -16.18 8.52 -5.44
N ILE A 104 -15.26 7.71 -5.93
CA ILE A 104 -14.87 7.74 -7.35
C ILE A 104 -15.67 6.66 -8.09
N GLU A 105 -16.36 7.08 -9.14
CA GLU A 105 -17.11 6.18 -10.01
C GLU A 105 -16.18 5.51 -11.03
N GLY A 106 -16.42 4.23 -11.29
CA GLY A 106 -15.62 3.41 -12.18
C GLY A 106 -15.51 1.97 -11.71
N GLN A 107 -14.56 1.23 -12.27
CA GLN A 107 -14.27 -0.16 -11.93
C GLN A 107 -12.81 -0.35 -11.59
N GLU A 108 -12.50 -1.42 -10.83
CA GLU A 108 -11.11 -1.81 -10.58
C GLU A 108 -10.41 -2.20 -11.87
N ALA A 109 -9.20 -1.71 -12.07
CA ALA A 109 -8.42 -1.92 -13.29
C ALA A 109 -7.94 -3.38 -13.48
N VAL A 110 -8.00 -4.22 -12.44
CA VAL A 110 -7.44 -5.58 -12.45
C VAL A 110 -8.01 -6.46 -13.56
N ASN A 111 -9.30 -6.29 -13.88
CA ASN A 111 -10.00 -7.07 -14.90
C ASN A 111 -10.26 -6.29 -16.21
N HIS A 112 -9.74 -5.06 -16.31
CA HIS A 112 -9.96 -4.24 -17.51
C HIS A 112 -9.21 -4.82 -18.72
N PRO A 113 -9.82 -4.87 -19.94
CA PRO A 113 -9.17 -5.41 -21.14
C PRO A 113 -7.89 -4.65 -21.50
N ASP A 114 -7.86 -3.34 -21.34
CA ASP A 114 -6.70 -2.48 -21.63
C ASP A 114 -5.67 -2.38 -20.49
N ARG A 115 -5.59 -3.40 -19.61
CA ARG A 115 -4.71 -3.37 -18.43
C ARG A 115 -3.25 -3.03 -18.72
N LEU A 116 -2.72 -3.36 -19.89
CA LEU A 116 -1.34 -3.00 -20.26
C LEU A 116 -1.17 -1.48 -20.48
N LYS A 117 -2.14 -0.82 -21.10
CA LYS A 117 -2.15 0.65 -21.23
C LYS A 117 -2.32 1.31 -19.86
N ILE A 118 -3.15 0.73 -19.00
CA ILE A 118 -3.35 1.20 -17.62
C ILE A 118 -2.06 1.07 -16.83
N LEU A 119 -1.34 -0.06 -16.93
CA LEU A 119 -0.04 -0.25 -16.27
C LEU A 119 1.00 0.77 -16.73
N HIS A 120 1.05 1.08 -18.03
CA HIS A 120 1.93 2.14 -18.51
C HIS A 120 1.59 3.50 -17.88
N ARG A 121 0.30 3.89 -17.82
CA ARG A 121 -0.12 5.12 -17.13
C ARG A 121 0.17 5.08 -15.63
N LEU A 122 -0.03 3.93 -14.98
CA LEU A 122 0.27 3.75 -13.56
C LEU A 122 1.77 3.92 -13.29
N GLY A 123 2.64 3.46 -14.19
CA GLY A 123 4.08 3.72 -14.13
C GLY A 123 4.40 5.21 -14.09
N LYS A 124 3.76 6.03 -14.95
CA LYS A 124 3.92 7.50 -14.94
C LYS A 124 3.49 8.10 -13.59
N TYR A 125 2.35 7.68 -13.05
CA TYR A 125 1.90 8.16 -11.73
C TYR A 125 2.83 7.69 -10.61
N ALA A 126 3.37 6.47 -10.68
CA ALA A 126 4.38 6.00 -9.73
C ALA A 126 5.60 6.92 -9.71
N ARG A 127 6.11 7.33 -10.88
CA ARG A 127 7.22 8.28 -10.98
C ARG A 127 6.88 9.64 -10.36
N MET A 128 5.67 10.14 -10.60
CA MET A 128 5.20 11.39 -9.97
C MET A 128 5.14 11.24 -8.44
N ILE A 129 4.55 10.16 -7.92
CA ILE A 129 4.50 9.88 -6.47
C ILE A 129 5.92 9.86 -5.88
N HIS A 130 6.84 9.16 -6.53
CA HIS A 130 8.23 9.04 -6.10
C HIS A 130 9.03 10.35 -6.17
N SER A 131 8.53 11.37 -6.86
CA SER A 131 9.12 12.72 -6.84
C SER A 131 8.74 13.54 -5.61
N ILE A 132 7.78 13.10 -4.79
CA ILE A 132 7.36 13.78 -3.57
C ILE A 132 8.42 13.58 -2.48
N PRO A 133 9.15 14.61 -2.08
CA PRO A 133 10.19 14.47 -1.06
C PRO A 133 9.57 14.22 0.32
N THR A 134 10.23 13.37 1.09
CA THR A 134 9.88 13.07 2.47
C THR A 134 11.10 13.19 3.39
N THR A 135 10.92 13.03 4.70
CA THR A 135 12.00 13.08 5.68
C THR A 135 12.01 11.86 6.58
N GLY A 136 13.21 11.32 6.83
CA GLY A 136 13.36 10.05 7.55
C GLY A 136 12.82 8.88 6.73
N PHE A 137 12.64 7.70 7.36
CA PHE A 137 12.23 6.45 6.73
C PHE A 137 11.15 5.76 7.54
N GLY A 138 10.20 5.09 6.85
CA GLY A 138 9.17 4.25 7.47
C GLY A 138 7.75 4.77 7.34
N LYS A 139 6.83 4.09 8.06
CA LYS A 139 5.38 4.30 7.98
C LYS A 139 4.81 5.23 9.07
N VAL A 140 5.58 5.56 10.09
CA VAL A 140 5.07 6.29 11.24
C VAL A 140 4.99 7.78 10.96
N PHE A 141 3.80 8.34 11.08
CA PHE A 141 3.54 9.78 10.93
C PHE A 141 3.85 10.52 12.24
N ASP A 142 4.57 11.64 12.15
CA ASP A 142 4.85 12.53 13.28
C ASP A 142 3.87 13.71 13.25
N TRP A 143 2.86 13.66 14.09
CA TRP A 143 1.85 14.70 14.23
C TRP A 143 2.39 16.10 14.50
N SER A 144 3.39 16.17 15.39
CA SER A 144 3.90 17.45 15.87
C SER A 144 4.59 18.24 14.77
N LYS A 145 5.09 17.54 13.74
CA LYS A 145 5.92 18.12 12.66
C LYS A 145 5.33 17.90 11.28
N ASN A 146 4.15 17.29 11.19
CA ASN A 146 3.53 16.88 9.92
C ASN A 146 4.52 16.09 9.02
N LYS A 147 5.27 15.16 9.61
CA LYS A 147 6.31 14.36 8.96
C LYS A 147 5.93 12.90 8.92
N LEU A 148 6.26 12.26 7.81
CA LEU A 148 5.85 10.88 7.53
C LEU A 148 6.57 9.82 8.37
N SER A 149 7.80 10.06 8.88
CA SER A 149 8.57 9.00 9.52
C SER A 149 9.43 9.44 10.68
N LYS A 150 9.72 8.49 11.59
CA LYS A 150 10.55 8.66 12.78
C LYS A 150 11.99 8.16 12.63
N LYS A 151 12.29 7.25 11.69
CA LYS A 151 13.67 6.76 11.49
C LYS A 151 14.48 7.81 10.74
N LYS A 152 15.65 8.14 11.25
CA LYS A 152 16.48 9.21 10.70
C LYS A 152 17.39 8.75 9.58
N THR A 153 17.83 7.49 9.62
CA THR A 153 18.78 6.92 8.66
C THR A 153 18.24 5.70 7.97
N TRP A 154 18.75 5.43 6.76
CA TRP A 154 18.44 4.26 5.98
C TRP A 154 18.79 2.96 6.73
N ILE A 155 19.96 2.91 7.35
CA ILE A 155 20.40 1.74 8.12
C ILE A 155 19.46 1.48 9.30
N GLU A 156 19.11 2.53 10.05
CA GLU A 156 18.17 2.41 11.16
C GLU A 156 16.80 1.86 10.71
N PHE A 157 16.32 2.27 9.55
CA PHE A 157 15.08 1.75 8.97
C PHE A 157 15.18 0.27 8.62
N LEU A 158 16.28 -0.15 7.95
CA LEU A 158 16.50 -1.55 7.60
C LEU A 158 16.59 -2.46 8.83
N GLU A 159 17.27 -2.00 9.89
CA GLU A 159 17.56 -2.80 11.07
C GLU A 159 16.43 -2.76 12.12
N LYS A 160 15.76 -1.61 12.32
CA LYS A 160 14.81 -1.42 13.42
C LYS A 160 13.33 -1.38 13.00
N GLU A 161 13.03 -1.19 11.72
CA GLU A 161 11.65 -1.20 11.23
C GLU A 161 11.39 -2.37 10.29
N LEU A 162 12.24 -2.58 9.29
CA LEU A 162 12.11 -3.73 8.39
C LEU A 162 12.64 -5.03 9.01
N LEU A 163 13.53 -4.95 10.00
CA LEU A 163 14.11 -6.12 10.68
C LEU A 163 14.66 -7.13 9.67
N VAL A 164 15.46 -6.64 8.71
CA VAL A 164 15.89 -7.46 7.55
C VAL A 164 16.68 -8.68 7.99
N ALA A 165 17.62 -8.53 8.92
CA ALA A 165 18.45 -9.64 9.40
C ALA A 165 17.60 -10.71 10.10
N GLU A 166 16.69 -10.30 10.97
CA GLU A 166 15.74 -11.18 11.66
C GLU A 166 14.80 -11.87 10.67
N GLY A 167 14.36 -11.13 9.65
CA GLY A 167 13.54 -11.67 8.58
C GLY A 167 14.26 -12.75 7.76
N LEU A 168 15.51 -12.53 7.37
CA LEU A 168 16.30 -13.53 6.67
C LEU A 168 16.57 -14.77 7.56
N LYS A 169 16.82 -14.55 8.85
CA LYS A 169 16.95 -15.65 9.82
C LYS A 169 15.63 -16.43 9.93
N PHE A 170 14.47 -15.75 10.02
CA PHE A 170 13.16 -16.40 10.04
C PHE A 170 12.93 -17.30 8.81
N LEU A 171 13.29 -16.84 7.62
CA LEU A 171 13.15 -17.61 6.38
C LEU A 171 14.03 -18.88 6.40
N TYR A 172 15.20 -18.80 7.00
CA TYR A 172 16.10 -19.95 7.18
C TYR A 172 15.57 -20.93 8.23
N ASP A 173 15.24 -20.45 9.43
CA ASP A 173 14.82 -21.28 10.57
C ASP A 173 13.53 -22.06 10.31
N ASN A 174 12.69 -21.58 9.38
CA ASN A 174 11.44 -22.23 8.99
C ASN A 174 11.53 -23.01 7.66
N ASP A 175 12.75 -23.29 7.19
CA ASP A 175 12.99 -24.00 5.92
C ASP A 175 12.23 -23.40 4.72
N ILE A 176 12.06 -22.07 4.70
CA ILE A 176 11.43 -21.37 3.58
C ILE A 176 12.40 -21.24 2.42
N LEU A 177 13.68 -20.91 2.72
CA LEU A 177 14.74 -20.77 1.74
C LEU A 177 15.97 -21.58 2.15
N SER A 178 16.66 -22.12 1.15
CA SER A 178 17.90 -22.87 1.35
C SER A 178 19.04 -21.99 1.90
N LYS A 179 20.00 -22.60 2.60
CA LYS A 179 21.21 -21.92 3.12
C LYS A 179 21.95 -21.14 2.04
N LYS A 180 22.02 -21.67 0.81
CA LYS A 180 22.67 -21.01 -0.34
C LYS A 180 21.95 -19.70 -0.70
N LYS A 181 20.62 -19.70 -0.76
CA LYS A 181 19.79 -18.51 -1.08
C LYS A 181 19.89 -17.48 0.03
N ILE A 182 19.82 -17.88 1.28
CA ILE A 182 20.01 -16.97 2.44
C ILE A 182 21.39 -16.33 2.40
N LYS A 183 22.46 -17.09 2.09
CA LYS A 183 23.81 -16.51 1.97
C LYS A 183 23.85 -15.42 0.88
N LYS A 184 23.23 -15.66 -0.28
CA LYS A 184 23.12 -14.66 -1.36
C LYS A 184 22.38 -13.41 -0.87
N LEU A 185 21.22 -13.58 -0.24
CA LEU A 185 20.42 -12.46 0.27
C LEU A 185 21.16 -11.64 1.34
N ASN A 186 21.95 -12.27 2.20
CA ASN A 186 22.77 -11.56 3.18
C ASN A 186 23.85 -10.69 2.49
N VAL A 187 24.49 -11.18 1.42
CA VAL A 187 25.44 -10.37 0.63
C VAL A 187 24.73 -9.16 0.01
N GLU A 188 23.54 -9.35 -0.55
CA GLU A 188 22.75 -8.27 -1.13
C GLU A 188 22.25 -7.28 -0.08
N TYR A 189 21.89 -7.74 1.12
CA TYR A 189 21.54 -6.90 2.25
C TYR A 189 22.72 -6.00 2.69
N GLU A 190 23.94 -6.55 2.78
CA GLU A 190 25.13 -5.76 3.09
C GLU A 190 25.43 -4.69 2.01
N ARG A 191 25.13 -4.97 0.75
CA ARG A 191 25.19 -3.95 -0.32
C ARG A 191 24.11 -2.88 -0.14
N LEU A 192 22.89 -3.30 0.22
CA LEU A 192 21.74 -2.42 0.43
C LEU A 192 21.98 -1.43 1.57
N LYS A 193 22.64 -1.84 2.66
CA LYS A 193 23.00 -0.96 3.78
C LYS A 193 23.90 0.20 3.36
N LYS A 194 24.68 0.03 2.31
CA LYS A 194 25.63 1.06 1.81
C LYS A 194 24.95 2.11 0.91
N TRP A 195 23.67 1.98 0.63
CA TRP A 195 22.98 2.95 -0.22
C TRP A 195 22.90 4.33 0.45
N LYS A 196 23.18 5.35 -0.35
CA LYS A 196 22.88 6.75 0.00
C LYS A 196 21.50 7.04 -0.56
N ILE A 197 20.50 7.15 0.31
CA ILE A 197 19.09 7.32 -0.05
C ILE A 197 18.62 8.71 0.29
N THR A 198 18.05 9.41 -0.68
CA THR A 198 17.13 10.53 -0.44
C THR A 198 15.73 9.96 -0.35
N PRO A 199 15.07 10.04 0.82
CA PRO A 199 13.75 9.43 0.99
C PRO A 199 12.69 10.17 0.18
N SER A 200 11.74 9.43 -0.35
CA SER A 200 10.57 9.95 -1.04
C SER A 200 9.31 9.16 -0.67
N LEU A 201 8.16 9.71 -1.03
CA LEU A 201 6.90 9.02 -0.81
C LEU A 201 6.82 7.77 -1.68
N ASN A 202 6.48 6.64 -1.05
CA ASN A 202 6.12 5.38 -1.71
C ASN A 202 4.69 5.04 -1.32
N HIS A 203 3.90 4.56 -2.27
CA HIS A 203 2.52 4.15 -2.04
C HIS A 203 2.43 2.83 -1.27
N CYS A 204 3.35 1.92 -1.53
CA CYS A 204 3.50 0.59 -0.91
C CYS A 204 2.39 -0.43 -1.22
N ASP A 205 1.43 -0.10 -2.10
CA ASP A 205 0.45 -1.05 -2.66
C ASP A 205 -0.06 -0.63 -4.05
N LEU A 206 0.85 -0.17 -4.93
CA LEU A 206 0.54 0.21 -6.32
C LEU A 206 0.20 -1.00 -7.18
N ARG A 207 -1.03 -1.53 -7.01
CA ARG A 207 -1.55 -2.67 -7.78
C ARG A 207 -2.86 -2.32 -8.46
N LEU A 208 -3.14 -2.97 -9.60
CA LEU A 208 -4.36 -2.69 -10.40
C LEU A 208 -5.68 -2.82 -9.61
N LYS A 209 -5.72 -3.59 -8.53
CA LYS A 209 -6.87 -3.67 -7.61
C LYS A 209 -7.16 -2.36 -6.87
N ASN A 210 -6.14 -1.51 -6.72
CA ASN A 210 -6.22 -0.21 -6.05
C ASN A 210 -6.33 0.95 -7.06
N VAL A 211 -6.61 0.65 -8.33
CA VAL A 211 -6.75 1.63 -9.39
C VAL A 211 -8.17 1.59 -9.93
N ILE A 212 -8.88 2.71 -9.84
CA ILE A 212 -10.21 2.88 -10.44
C ILE A 212 -10.06 3.51 -11.82
N VAL A 213 -10.73 2.91 -12.79
CA VAL A 213 -10.75 3.36 -14.19
C VAL A 213 -12.18 3.52 -14.71
N ASN A 214 -12.36 4.39 -15.70
CA ASN A 214 -13.60 4.42 -16.49
C ASN A 214 -13.59 3.34 -17.59
N GLU A 215 -14.66 3.27 -18.38
CA GLU A 215 -14.80 2.30 -19.49
C GLU A 215 -13.72 2.44 -20.56
N ALA A 216 -13.15 3.64 -20.75
CA ALA A 216 -12.05 3.91 -21.67
C ALA A 216 -10.67 3.54 -21.10
N GLY A 217 -10.61 2.97 -19.89
CA GLY A 217 -9.36 2.62 -19.20
C GLY A 217 -8.57 3.83 -18.69
N GLU A 218 -9.19 5.02 -18.57
CA GLU A 218 -8.54 6.17 -17.96
C GLU A 218 -8.55 6.02 -16.42
N ILE A 219 -7.39 6.22 -15.79
CA ILE A 219 -7.27 6.18 -14.33
C ILE A 219 -7.98 7.38 -13.72
N LYS A 220 -9.00 7.10 -12.90
CA LYS A 220 -9.79 8.08 -12.18
C LYS A 220 -9.33 8.25 -10.74
N ALA A 221 -8.78 7.19 -10.13
CA ALA A 221 -8.16 7.29 -8.82
C ALA A 221 -7.17 6.15 -8.54
N ILE A 222 -6.16 6.45 -7.75
CA ILE A 222 -5.30 5.50 -7.05
C ILE A 222 -5.74 5.51 -5.58
N LEU A 223 -6.16 4.33 -5.08
CA LEU A 223 -6.76 4.13 -3.76
C LEU A 223 -5.77 3.46 -2.80
N ASP A 224 -6.16 3.42 -1.50
CA ASP A 224 -5.53 2.58 -0.47
C ASP A 224 -4.10 3.01 -0.11
N TRP A 225 -3.98 4.26 0.33
CA TRP A 225 -2.72 4.86 0.77
C TRP A 225 -2.34 4.52 2.23
N GLU A 226 -3.07 3.61 2.89
CA GLU A 226 -2.84 3.30 4.32
C GLU A 226 -1.44 2.73 4.60
N ASP A 227 -0.83 2.07 3.62
CA ASP A 227 0.52 1.50 3.71
C ASP A 227 1.63 2.45 3.26
N CYS A 228 1.32 3.65 2.77
CA CYS A 228 2.31 4.58 2.25
C CYS A 228 3.43 4.85 3.27
N SER A 229 4.63 5.06 2.77
CA SER A 229 5.82 5.24 3.59
C SER A 229 6.83 6.20 2.96
N SER A 230 7.67 6.77 3.81
CA SER A 230 8.91 7.41 3.39
C SER A 230 9.97 6.33 3.16
N ASN A 231 10.43 6.15 1.93
CA ASN A 231 11.28 5.01 1.59
C ASN A 231 12.17 5.26 0.36
N CYS A 232 12.90 4.23 -0.07
CA CYS A 232 13.77 4.26 -1.24
C CYS A 232 12.96 4.04 -2.54
N ALA A 233 12.50 5.11 -3.14
CA ALA A 233 11.90 5.00 -4.48
C ALA A 233 12.98 4.86 -5.56
N PRO A 234 12.67 4.13 -6.64
CA PRO A 234 11.42 3.42 -6.89
C PRO A 234 11.40 1.99 -6.30
N TYR A 235 12.50 1.51 -5.77
CA TYR A 235 12.76 0.09 -5.51
C TYR A 235 11.78 -0.53 -4.52
N TRP A 236 11.36 0.21 -3.49
CA TRP A 236 10.38 -0.30 -2.54
C TRP A 236 9.03 -0.58 -3.21
N ASP A 237 8.47 0.40 -3.92
CA ASP A 237 7.18 0.22 -4.60
C ASP A 237 7.26 -0.82 -5.72
N PHE A 238 8.38 -0.87 -6.46
CA PHE A 238 8.57 -1.89 -7.49
C PHE A 238 8.54 -3.31 -6.94
N SER A 239 9.09 -3.53 -5.75
CA SER A 239 9.06 -4.84 -5.11
C SER A 239 7.64 -5.35 -4.85
N ILE A 240 6.65 -4.45 -4.77
CA ILE A 240 5.25 -4.77 -4.54
C ILE A 240 4.46 -4.72 -5.85
N ALA A 241 4.60 -3.63 -6.61
CA ALA A 241 3.83 -3.38 -7.82
C ALA A 241 4.12 -4.42 -8.92
N LEU A 242 5.39 -4.82 -9.08
CA LEU A 242 5.80 -5.74 -10.15
C LEU A 242 5.60 -7.22 -9.80
N HIS A 243 5.38 -7.55 -8.53
CA HIS A 243 5.45 -8.92 -8.06
C HIS A 243 4.45 -9.87 -8.76
N ASP A 244 3.21 -9.44 -8.92
CA ASP A 244 2.11 -10.26 -9.46
C ASP A 244 1.85 -10.01 -10.96
N LEU A 245 2.69 -9.22 -11.65
CA LEU A 245 2.51 -8.90 -13.06
C LEU A 245 3.17 -9.93 -13.98
N SER A 246 2.55 -10.15 -15.16
CA SER A 246 3.21 -10.84 -16.27
C SER A 246 4.44 -10.07 -16.76
N ILE A 247 5.27 -10.70 -17.56
CA ILE A 247 6.45 -10.05 -18.17
C ILE A 247 6.03 -8.79 -18.92
N ASP A 248 5.01 -8.87 -19.78
CA ASP A 248 4.50 -7.71 -20.54
C ASP A 248 3.96 -6.62 -19.60
N GLY A 249 3.29 -7.01 -18.52
CA GLY A 249 2.78 -6.07 -17.52
C GLY A 249 3.91 -5.32 -16.81
N LYS A 250 4.97 -6.03 -16.42
CA LYS A 250 6.19 -5.42 -15.83
C LYS A 250 6.82 -4.44 -16.79
N GLN A 251 7.03 -4.88 -18.05
CA GLN A 251 7.61 -4.05 -19.10
C GLN A 251 6.79 -2.76 -19.28
N LYS A 252 5.46 -2.86 -19.44
CA LYS A 252 4.60 -1.69 -19.64
C LYS A 252 4.61 -0.71 -18.47
N PHE A 253 4.64 -1.22 -17.25
CA PHE A 253 4.76 -0.38 -16.05
C PHE A 253 6.12 0.36 -16.04
N LEU A 254 7.23 -0.34 -16.29
CA LEU A 254 8.59 0.22 -16.29
C LEU A 254 8.80 1.21 -17.44
N GLU A 255 8.24 0.94 -18.64
CA GLU A 255 8.20 1.90 -19.75
C GLU A 255 7.50 3.20 -19.35
N GLY A 256 6.33 3.08 -18.71
CA GLY A 256 5.58 4.25 -18.23
C GLY A 256 6.29 5.02 -17.14
N TYR A 257 7.06 4.34 -16.31
CA TYR A 257 7.90 4.96 -15.27
C TYR A 257 9.08 5.72 -15.88
N GLU A 258 9.44 5.46 -17.14
CA GLU A 258 10.64 6.00 -17.82
C GLU A 258 11.91 5.70 -17.01
N LEU A 259 12.09 4.41 -16.70
CA LEU A 259 13.17 3.94 -15.88
C LEU A 259 14.52 4.05 -16.59
N ASP A 260 15.55 4.54 -15.89
CA ASP A 260 16.93 4.39 -16.32
C ASP A 260 17.36 2.93 -16.15
N VAL A 261 17.52 2.24 -17.29
CA VAL A 261 17.79 0.79 -17.33
C VAL A 261 19.18 0.48 -16.76
N GLU A 262 20.17 1.34 -16.98
CA GLU A 262 21.52 1.11 -16.47
C GLU A 262 21.59 1.27 -14.95
N GLU A 263 20.99 2.32 -14.40
CA GLU A 263 20.90 2.53 -12.96
C GLU A 263 20.09 1.41 -12.29
N PHE A 264 18.95 1.04 -12.88
CA PHE A 264 18.09 -0.02 -12.36
C PHE A 264 18.81 -1.36 -12.30
N SER A 265 19.52 -1.76 -13.36
CA SER A 265 20.25 -3.05 -13.41
C SER A 265 21.27 -3.16 -12.28
N LYS A 266 21.94 -2.05 -11.92
CA LYS A 266 22.91 -2.02 -10.81
C LYS A 266 22.26 -2.22 -9.44
N LYS A 267 20.97 -1.91 -9.30
CA LYS A 267 20.24 -1.88 -8.02
C LYS A 267 19.08 -2.90 -7.94
N ALA A 268 18.77 -3.61 -9.04
CA ALA A 268 17.63 -4.54 -9.11
C ALA A 268 17.65 -5.64 -8.04
N TYR A 269 18.84 -6.03 -7.54
CA TYR A 269 18.98 -6.97 -6.45
C TYR A 269 18.20 -6.57 -5.17
N ALA A 270 17.97 -5.27 -4.97
CA ALA A 270 17.17 -4.78 -3.84
C ALA A 270 15.73 -5.29 -3.88
N LEU A 271 15.15 -5.45 -5.07
CA LEU A 271 13.80 -5.98 -5.23
C LEU A 271 13.68 -7.39 -4.63
N THR A 272 14.71 -8.20 -4.79
CA THR A 272 14.77 -9.55 -4.23
C THR A 272 14.73 -9.51 -2.70
N VAL A 273 15.55 -8.66 -2.08
CA VAL A 273 15.57 -8.50 -0.61
C VAL A 273 14.20 -7.98 -0.12
N PHE A 274 13.67 -6.92 -0.74
CA PHE A 274 12.38 -6.34 -0.33
C PHE A 274 11.22 -7.32 -0.52
N ASN A 275 11.19 -8.07 -1.62
CA ASN A 275 10.18 -9.10 -1.83
C ASN A 275 10.20 -10.14 -0.70
N MET A 276 11.36 -10.63 -0.31
CA MET A 276 11.46 -11.59 0.78
C MET A 276 10.91 -11.02 2.09
N ILE A 277 11.31 -9.80 2.45
CA ILE A 277 10.86 -9.14 3.68
C ILE A 277 9.34 -8.87 3.65
N ASN A 278 8.80 -8.41 2.53
CA ASN A 278 7.36 -8.14 2.38
C ASN A 278 6.48 -9.38 2.57
N TYR A 279 7.01 -10.59 2.34
CA TYR A 279 6.26 -11.84 2.54
C TYR A 279 6.27 -12.38 3.97
N ILE A 280 7.21 -11.94 4.82
CA ILE A 280 7.35 -12.47 6.18
C ILE A 280 6.06 -12.40 7.01
N PRO A 281 5.32 -11.28 7.05
CA PRO A 281 4.07 -11.23 7.81
C PRO A 281 2.99 -12.21 7.30
N ALA A 282 3.00 -12.52 6.01
CA ALA A 282 2.07 -13.50 5.43
C ALA A 282 2.49 -14.93 5.79
N LEU A 283 3.78 -15.23 5.72
CA LEU A 283 4.36 -16.52 6.09
C LEU A 283 4.13 -16.82 7.57
N GLN A 284 4.37 -15.84 8.45
CA GLN A 284 4.12 -15.98 9.89
C GLN A 284 2.67 -16.39 10.15
N ARG A 285 1.69 -15.68 9.57
CA ARG A 285 0.26 -16.02 9.70
C ARG A 285 -0.09 -17.42 9.18
N ILE A 286 0.61 -17.91 8.15
CA ILE A 286 0.40 -19.25 7.60
C ILE A 286 0.94 -20.31 8.56
N ILE A 287 2.14 -20.08 9.11
CA ILE A 287 2.79 -20.94 10.11
C ILE A 287 1.94 -21.01 11.39
N ASP A 288 1.49 -19.87 11.92
CA ASP A 288 0.65 -19.77 13.12
C ASP A 288 -0.66 -20.56 12.95
N LYS A 289 -1.22 -20.57 11.73
CA LYS A 289 -2.42 -21.34 11.36
C LYS A 289 -2.15 -22.81 11.03
N LYS A 290 -0.88 -23.22 11.03
CA LYS A 290 -0.44 -24.58 10.66
C LYS A 290 -0.93 -25.04 9.28
N ASP A 291 -1.09 -24.10 8.33
CA ASP A 291 -1.56 -24.35 6.97
C ASP A 291 -0.37 -24.82 6.08
N LYS A 292 -0.02 -26.10 6.21
CA LYS A 292 1.12 -26.71 5.50
C LYS A 292 1.00 -26.57 3.97
N LYS A 293 -0.21 -26.80 3.42
CA LYS A 293 -0.42 -26.74 1.95
C LYS A 293 -0.14 -25.34 1.42
N LYS A 294 -0.61 -24.33 2.12
CA LYS A 294 -0.38 -22.93 1.76
C LYS A 294 1.08 -22.54 1.94
N LEU A 295 1.74 -23.05 2.98
CA LEU A 295 3.16 -22.80 3.21
C LEU A 295 4.02 -23.33 2.04
N GLU A 296 3.78 -24.55 1.57
CA GLU A 296 4.51 -25.11 0.42
C GLU A 296 4.28 -24.28 -0.88
N LEU A 297 3.07 -23.80 -1.12
CA LEU A 297 2.83 -22.89 -2.24
C LEU A 297 3.62 -21.58 -2.14
N TYR A 298 3.75 -21.02 -0.93
CA TYR A 298 4.53 -19.81 -0.72
C TYR A 298 6.03 -20.06 -0.84
N LYS A 299 6.53 -21.22 -0.42
CA LYS A 299 7.93 -21.61 -0.66
C LYS A 299 8.25 -21.64 -2.15
N LEU A 300 7.44 -22.34 -2.95
CA LEU A 300 7.60 -22.38 -4.41
C LEU A 300 7.57 -21.00 -5.05
N ARG A 301 6.64 -20.15 -4.60
CA ARG A 301 6.51 -18.78 -5.10
C ARG A 301 7.73 -17.92 -4.80
N LEU A 302 8.26 -18.00 -3.58
CA LEU A 302 9.46 -17.26 -3.17
C LEU A 302 10.72 -17.78 -3.84
N ASP A 303 10.82 -19.09 -4.01
CA ASP A 303 11.91 -19.72 -4.76
C ASP A 303 11.95 -19.19 -6.21
N GLY A 304 10.80 -19.21 -6.90
CA GLY A 304 10.68 -18.70 -8.27
C GLY A 304 10.94 -17.19 -8.37
N SER A 305 10.55 -16.40 -7.38
CA SER A 305 10.78 -14.95 -7.42
C SER A 305 12.25 -14.57 -7.28
N LEU A 306 13.07 -15.41 -6.62
CA LEU A 306 14.52 -15.23 -6.56
C LEU A 306 15.20 -15.41 -7.91
N ASP A 307 14.63 -16.25 -8.76
CA ASP A 307 15.20 -16.55 -10.08
C ASP A 307 14.73 -15.53 -11.15
N LEU A 308 13.54 -14.94 -10.99
CA LEU A 308 12.97 -13.98 -11.94
C LEU A 308 13.67 -12.61 -11.97
N PHE A 309 14.45 -12.27 -10.95
CA PHE A 309 15.24 -11.03 -10.86
C PHE A 309 16.75 -11.30 -10.77
N SER A 310 17.18 -12.55 -10.97
CA SER A 310 18.59 -12.87 -11.15
C SER A 310 18.94 -12.66 -12.63
N ILE A 311 19.36 -11.45 -12.94
CA ILE A 311 20.02 -11.14 -14.22
C ILE A 311 21.52 -11.28 -14.00
#